data_d006bff3979d63cba1123668b3323873
#
_entry.id   d006bff3979d63cba1123668b3323873
#
_cell.length_a   1.000
_cell.length_b   1.000
_cell.length_c   1.000
_cell.angle_alpha   90.00
_cell.angle_beta   90.00
_cell.angle_gamma   90.00
#
_symmetry.space_group_name_H-M   'P 1'
#
loop_
_entity.id
_entity.type
_entity.pdbx_description
1 polymer ?
#
loop_
_entity_poly.entity_id
_entity_poly.type
_entity_poly.pdbx_seq_one_letter_code
_entity_poly.pdbx_strand_id
1 'polypeptide(L)'
;IADELNVKKVTFTDDVSSYTDYQFKPQLRTVGPKFGKYLKQIQATLSELDGNKAMAELKANGCLKLDSISDEVVLLEEDLLITMTQAEGFVTEGDNYVTVVMDTKLTPELIEEGFVRELISKIQTMRKDKEAGFEVTDHIAVSFKADEKVTAIFEKYSEEIKSEVLADKITEGELSGYEKEWSINGEKVTLAVEKQ
;
A
#
# COMPACT_ATOMS: atom_id res chain seq x y z
N ILE A 1 6.06 -11.16 -11.69
CA ILE A 1 6.20 -10.06 -10.69
C ILE A 1 4.83 -9.56 -10.25
N ALA A 2 3.95 -9.12 -11.19
CA ALA A 2 2.65 -8.56 -10.81
C ALA A 2 1.83 -9.53 -9.97
N ASP A 3 1.72 -10.78 -10.39
CA ASP A 3 0.97 -11.83 -9.70
C ASP A 3 1.57 -12.15 -8.31
N GLU A 4 2.88 -12.24 -8.22
CA GLU A 4 3.57 -12.51 -6.95
C GLU A 4 3.45 -11.37 -5.93
N LEU A 5 3.46 -10.12 -6.41
CA LEU A 5 3.31 -8.93 -5.56
C LEU A 5 1.85 -8.52 -5.38
N ASN A 6 0.93 -9.19 -6.05
CA ASN A 6 -0.49 -8.88 -6.03
C ASN A 6 -0.81 -7.42 -6.40
N VAL A 7 -0.14 -6.93 -7.44
CA VAL A 7 -0.30 -5.56 -7.95
C VAL A 7 -0.89 -5.56 -9.36
N LYS A 8 -1.68 -4.56 -9.69
CA LYS A 8 -2.35 -4.46 -11.00
C LYS A 8 -1.40 -4.10 -12.13
N LYS A 9 -0.35 -3.34 -11.85
CA LYS A 9 0.56 -2.83 -12.87
C LYS A 9 1.98 -2.71 -12.33
N VAL A 10 2.94 -3.09 -13.15
CA VAL A 10 4.37 -2.85 -12.91
C VAL A 10 4.87 -1.95 -14.03
N THR A 11 5.56 -0.89 -13.68
CA THR A 11 6.21 0.03 -14.62
C THR A 11 7.68 0.17 -14.25
N PHE A 12 8.53 0.40 -15.24
CA PHE A 12 9.94 0.69 -15.04
C PHE A 12 10.20 2.16 -15.36
N THR A 13 10.98 2.82 -14.55
CA THR A 13 11.35 4.22 -14.72
C THR A 13 12.77 4.44 -14.19
N ASP A 14 13.48 5.38 -14.77
CA ASP A 14 14.78 5.85 -14.28
C ASP A 14 14.62 7.05 -13.31
N ASP A 15 13.39 7.57 -13.16
CA ASP A 15 13.09 8.71 -12.30
C ASP A 15 12.12 8.30 -11.17
N VAL A 16 12.61 8.38 -9.95
CA VAL A 16 11.84 8.08 -8.71
C VAL A 16 11.48 9.35 -7.93
N SER A 17 11.76 10.53 -8.46
CA SER A 17 11.54 11.82 -7.78
C SER A 17 10.08 12.07 -7.40
N SER A 18 9.14 11.51 -8.16
CA SER A 18 7.69 11.62 -7.88
C SER A 18 7.22 10.76 -6.71
N TYR A 19 8.06 9.84 -6.23
CA TYR A 19 7.72 8.86 -5.20
C TYR A 19 8.51 9.05 -3.90
N THR A 20 9.41 10.03 -3.90
CA THR A 20 10.30 10.33 -2.78
C THR A 20 10.20 11.80 -2.43
N ASP A 21 10.28 12.09 -1.15
CA ASP A 21 10.42 13.44 -0.63
C ASP A 21 11.80 13.61 0.00
N TYR A 22 12.35 14.81 -0.11
CA TYR A 22 13.59 15.15 0.54
C TYR A 22 13.34 16.09 1.72
N GLN A 23 13.95 15.77 2.84
CA GLN A 23 13.98 16.65 4.01
C GLN A 23 15.39 17.19 4.20
N PHE A 24 15.46 18.49 4.43
CA PHE A 24 16.69 19.22 4.63
C PHE A 24 16.80 19.71 6.07
N LYS A 25 17.97 19.48 6.66
CA LYS A 25 18.34 20.05 7.98
C LYS A 25 19.72 20.69 7.86
N PRO A 26 19.99 21.78 8.60
CA PRO A 26 21.33 22.36 8.59
C PRO A 26 22.32 21.43 9.27
N GLN A 27 23.48 21.23 8.65
CA GLN A 27 24.63 20.61 9.29
C GLN A 27 25.25 21.63 10.28
N LEU A 28 24.93 21.48 11.56
CA LEU A 28 25.31 22.45 12.59
C LEU A 28 26.81 22.73 12.65
N ARG A 29 27.61 21.71 12.32
CA ARG A 29 29.06 21.77 12.37
C ARG A 29 29.65 22.76 11.34
N THR A 30 29.01 22.87 10.18
CA THR A 30 29.47 23.75 9.08
C THR A 30 28.68 25.07 9.05
N VAL A 31 27.36 25.01 9.25
CA VAL A 31 26.47 26.18 9.23
C VAL A 31 26.66 27.07 10.45
N GLY A 32 26.95 26.51 11.63
CA GLY A 32 27.14 27.28 12.85
C GLY A 32 28.22 28.34 12.75
N PRO A 33 29.45 28.00 12.33
CA PRO A 33 30.52 28.96 12.13
C PRO A 33 30.27 29.98 11.01
N LYS A 34 29.59 29.54 9.91
CA LYS A 34 29.32 30.41 8.73
C LYS A 34 28.14 31.35 8.97
N PHE A 35 27.04 30.86 9.53
CA PHE A 35 25.74 31.53 9.56
C PHE A 35 25.06 31.48 10.94
N GLY A 36 25.81 31.41 12.03
CA GLY A 36 25.29 31.25 13.39
C GLY A 36 24.14 32.20 13.77
N LYS A 37 24.22 33.47 13.33
CA LYS A 37 23.17 34.49 13.57
C LYS A 37 21.82 34.15 12.91
N TYR A 38 21.84 33.35 11.83
CA TYR A 38 20.67 32.98 11.06
C TYR A 38 20.22 31.54 11.32
N LEU A 39 20.91 30.77 12.17
CA LEU A 39 20.71 29.32 12.33
C LEU A 39 19.25 28.92 12.57
N LYS A 40 18.55 29.65 13.44
CA LYS A 40 17.11 29.36 13.70
C LYS A 40 16.23 29.61 12.49
N GLN A 41 16.52 30.67 11.74
CA GLN A 41 15.76 30.98 10.52
C GLN A 41 16.05 29.96 9.43
N ILE A 42 17.33 29.60 9.24
CA ILE A 42 17.73 28.52 8.29
C ILE A 42 17.00 27.21 8.63
N GLN A 43 16.97 26.83 9.90
CA GLN A 43 16.30 25.60 10.33
C GLN A 43 14.79 25.64 10.04
N ALA A 44 14.13 26.77 10.34
CA ALA A 44 12.70 26.95 10.06
C ALA A 44 12.42 26.91 8.54
N THR A 45 13.17 27.69 7.76
CA THR A 45 13.01 27.74 6.30
C THR A 45 13.23 26.36 5.66
N LEU A 46 14.30 25.64 6.04
CA LEU A 46 14.59 24.31 5.50
C LEU A 46 13.49 23.28 5.84
N SER A 47 12.79 23.43 6.98
CA SER A 47 11.69 22.54 7.35
C SER A 47 10.40 22.81 6.59
N GLU A 48 10.23 23.98 6.01
CA GLU A 48 9.04 24.41 5.25
C GLU A 48 9.24 24.33 3.71
N LEU A 49 10.47 24.06 3.26
CA LEU A 49 10.77 23.96 1.83
C LEU A 49 10.12 22.71 1.20
N ASP A 50 9.71 22.87 -0.05
CA ASP A 50 9.43 21.75 -0.95
C ASP A 50 10.75 21.02 -1.24
N GLY A 51 10.91 19.84 -0.61
CA GLY A 51 12.17 19.09 -0.64
C GLY A 51 12.59 18.67 -2.05
N ASN A 52 11.63 18.35 -2.92
CA ASN A 52 11.94 17.94 -4.29
C ASN A 52 12.45 19.12 -5.12
N LYS A 53 11.85 20.31 -4.98
CA LYS A 53 12.34 21.52 -5.65
C LYS A 53 13.70 21.95 -5.13
N ALA A 54 13.89 21.90 -3.81
CA ALA A 54 15.17 22.22 -3.19
C ALA A 54 16.29 21.28 -3.65
N MET A 55 15.99 19.97 -3.78
CA MET A 55 16.94 19.00 -4.31
C MET A 55 17.26 19.26 -5.79
N ALA A 56 16.27 19.61 -6.60
CA ALA A 56 16.49 19.96 -8.01
C ALA A 56 17.38 21.22 -8.14
N GLU A 57 17.13 22.23 -7.32
CA GLU A 57 17.95 23.45 -7.26
C GLU A 57 19.40 23.15 -6.84
N LEU A 58 19.56 22.35 -5.78
CA LEU A 58 20.88 21.95 -5.27
C LEU A 58 21.68 21.18 -6.34
N LYS A 59 21.04 20.25 -7.06
CA LYS A 59 21.68 19.51 -8.15
C LYS A 59 22.03 20.39 -9.35
N ALA A 60 21.20 21.37 -9.68
CA ALA A 60 21.42 22.25 -10.82
C ALA A 60 22.50 23.31 -10.55
N ASN A 61 22.52 23.88 -9.35
CA ASN A 61 23.34 25.05 -9.00
C ASN A 61 24.51 24.71 -8.07
N GLY A 62 24.56 23.51 -7.50
CA GLY A 62 25.53 23.10 -6.48
C GLY A 62 25.34 23.79 -5.12
N CYS A 63 24.30 24.57 -4.95
CA CYS A 63 23.96 25.29 -3.72
C CYS A 63 22.46 25.57 -3.62
N LEU A 64 22.00 25.80 -2.41
CA LEU A 64 20.65 26.24 -2.09
C LEU A 64 20.70 27.67 -1.53
N LYS A 65 19.99 28.60 -2.17
CA LYS A 65 19.92 29.99 -1.73
C LYS A 65 18.68 30.20 -0.87
N LEU A 66 18.88 30.82 0.30
CA LEU A 66 17.78 31.16 1.20
C LEU A 66 17.54 32.68 1.22
N ASP A 67 17.20 33.24 0.05
CA ASP A 67 17.00 34.67 -0.18
C ASP A 67 15.92 35.27 0.75
N SER A 68 14.99 34.45 1.21
CA SER A 68 13.97 34.83 2.21
C SER A 68 14.57 35.21 3.57
N ILE A 69 15.81 34.81 3.87
CA ILE A 69 16.52 35.13 5.09
C ILE A 69 17.53 36.27 4.82
N SER A 70 18.38 36.11 3.83
CA SER A 70 19.38 37.08 3.38
C SER A 70 20.07 36.54 2.12
N ASP A 71 20.41 37.44 1.18
CA ASP A 71 21.18 37.13 -0.03
C ASP A 71 22.57 36.53 0.28
N GLU A 72 23.05 36.68 1.52
CA GLU A 72 24.32 36.11 1.99
C GLU A 72 24.21 34.63 2.37
N VAL A 73 22.97 34.09 2.57
CA VAL A 73 22.75 32.71 3.04
C VAL A 73 22.69 31.77 1.85
N VAL A 74 23.87 31.26 1.51
CA VAL A 74 24.03 30.24 0.46
C VAL A 74 24.57 28.97 1.10
N LEU A 75 23.80 27.90 1.05
CA LEU A 75 24.15 26.61 1.62
C LEU A 75 24.66 25.67 0.52
N LEU A 76 25.82 25.09 0.75
CA LEU A 76 26.36 24.01 -0.09
C LEU A 76 25.85 22.66 0.39
N GLU A 77 26.04 21.62 -0.41
CA GLU A 77 25.65 20.26 -0.03
C GLU A 77 26.25 19.83 1.31
N GLU A 78 27.49 20.18 1.59
CA GLU A 78 28.19 19.92 2.86
C GLU A 78 27.56 20.63 4.08
N ASP A 79 26.78 21.67 3.86
CA ASP A 79 26.06 22.42 4.88
C ASP A 79 24.70 21.84 5.21
N LEU A 80 24.30 20.78 4.52
CA LEU A 80 22.98 20.17 4.58
C LEU A 80 23.06 18.71 5.03
N LEU A 81 22.16 18.34 5.91
CA LEU A 81 21.80 16.95 6.18
C LEU A 81 20.55 16.65 5.35
N ILE A 82 20.74 15.88 4.29
CA ILE A 82 19.67 15.53 3.35
C ILE A 82 19.20 14.13 3.69
N THR A 83 17.91 13.98 3.96
CA THR A 83 17.27 12.69 4.21
C THR A 83 16.21 12.48 3.17
N MET A 84 16.30 11.36 2.45
CA MET A 84 15.23 10.91 1.55
C MET A 84 14.16 10.23 2.38
N THR A 85 12.92 10.64 2.20
CA THR A 85 11.73 10.05 2.80
C THR A 85 10.76 9.59 1.72
N GLN A 86 9.86 8.73 2.08
CA GLN A 86 8.82 8.25 1.16
C GLN A 86 7.74 9.31 1.00
N ALA A 87 7.29 9.54 -0.23
CA ALA A 87 6.12 10.36 -0.46
C ALA A 87 4.87 9.71 0.12
N GLU A 88 3.90 10.51 0.54
CA GLU A 88 2.67 10.00 1.15
C GLU A 88 1.91 9.07 0.19
N GLY A 89 1.58 7.88 0.67
CA GLY A 89 0.87 6.84 -0.10
C GLY A 89 1.78 5.94 -0.94
N PHE A 90 3.10 6.04 -0.73
CA PHE A 90 4.07 5.14 -1.36
C PHE A 90 4.93 4.44 -0.32
N VAL A 91 5.35 3.23 -0.61
CA VAL A 91 6.39 2.51 0.12
C VAL A 91 7.54 2.25 -0.83
N THR A 92 8.74 2.56 -0.38
CA THR A 92 9.96 2.44 -1.17
C THR A 92 10.96 1.54 -0.47
N GLU A 93 11.50 0.57 -1.19
CA GLU A 93 12.62 -0.28 -0.75
C GLU A 93 13.60 -0.43 -1.90
N GLY A 94 14.87 -0.52 -1.60
CA GLY A 94 15.87 -0.67 -2.65
C GLY A 94 17.29 -0.85 -2.14
N ASP A 95 18.15 -1.13 -3.10
CA ASP A 95 19.59 -1.20 -2.92
C ASP A 95 20.30 -0.14 -3.79
N ASN A 96 21.61 -0.30 -3.98
CA ASN A 96 22.41 0.64 -4.79
C ASN A 96 22.10 0.58 -6.29
N TYR A 97 21.32 -0.39 -6.76
CA TYR A 97 21.08 -0.67 -8.18
C TYR A 97 19.61 -0.54 -8.56
N VAL A 98 18.71 -0.95 -7.68
CA VAL A 98 17.28 -1.02 -7.95
C VAL A 98 16.50 -0.46 -6.78
N THR A 99 15.56 0.44 -7.07
CA THR A 99 14.56 0.93 -6.13
C THR A 99 13.19 0.44 -6.56
N VAL A 100 12.47 -0.19 -5.65
CA VAL A 100 11.08 -0.61 -5.85
C VAL A 100 10.19 0.37 -5.13
N VAL A 101 9.19 0.89 -5.84
CA VAL A 101 8.19 1.81 -5.29
C VAL A 101 6.83 1.14 -5.43
N MET A 102 6.09 1.06 -4.34
CA MET A 102 4.72 0.54 -4.32
C MET A 102 3.74 1.66 -3.97
N ASP A 103 2.74 1.88 -4.82
CA ASP A 103 1.57 2.70 -4.48
C ASP A 103 0.68 1.92 -3.52
N THR A 104 0.46 2.46 -2.34
CA THR A 104 -0.33 1.84 -1.28
C THR A 104 -1.72 2.44 -1.12
N LYS A 105 -2.12 3.35 -2.03
CA LYS A 105 -3.45 3.95 -2.04
C LYS A 105 -4.47 2.94 -2.53
N LEU A 106 -5.30 2.46 -1.62
CA LEU A 106 -6.37 1.52 -1.94
C LEU A 106 -7.60 2.28 -2.44
N THR A 107 -8.06 1.93 -3.63
CA THR A 107 -9.38 2.36 -4.11
C THR A 107 -10.48 1.47 -3.54
N PRO A 108 -11.75 1.92 -3.51
CA PRO A 108 -12.87 1.07 -3.10
C PRO A 108 -12.91 -0.27 -3.84
N GLU A 109 -12.62 -0.27 -5.14
CA GLU A 109 -12.60 -1.47 -5.98
C GLU A 109 -11.49 -2.45 -5.56
N LEU A 110 -10.30 -1.95 -5.21
CA LEU A 110 -9.20 -2.78 -4.71
C LEU A 110 -9.51 -3.38 -3.33
N ILE A 111 -10.24 -2.63 -2.49
CA ILE A 111 -10.70 -3.14 -1.20
C ILE A 111 -11.71 -4.26 -1.38
N GLU A 112 -12.69 -4.10 -2.29
CA GLU A 112 -13.66 -5.13 -2.63
C GLU A 112 -12.97 -6.38 -3.20
N GLU A 113 -12.06 -6.21 -4.14
CA GLU A 113 -11.30 -7.32 -4.73
C GLU A 113 -10.48 -8.07 -3.67
N GLY A 114 -9.85 -7.35 -2.74
CA GLY A 114 -9.16 -7.96 -1.60
C GLY A 114 -10.11 -8.77 -0.73
N PHE A 115 -11.34 -8.28 -0.53
CA PHE A 115 -12.38 -8.99 0.21
C PHE A 115 -12.82 -10.29 -0.50
N VAL A 116 -13.03 -10.23 -1.82
CA VAL A 116 -13.37 -11.41 -2.65
C VAL A 116 -12.29 -12.48 -2.56
N ARG A 117 -11.01 -12.09 -2.65
CA ARG A 117 -9.89 -13.03 -2.50
C ARG A 117 -9.86 -13.70 -1.13
N GLU A 118 -10.15 -12.95 -0.07
CA GLU A 118 -10.26 -13.52 1.28
C GLU A 118 -11.43 -14.49 1.37
N LEU A 119 -12.61 -14.18 0.82
CA LEU A 119 -13.74 -15.11 0.76
C LEU A 119 -13.36 -16.41 0.05
N ILE A 120 -12.76 -16.33 -1.14
CA ILE A 120 -12.28 -17.48 -1.89
C ILE A 120 -11.29 -18.30 -1.04
N SER A 121 -10.32 -17.63 -0.41
CA SER A 121 -9.34 -18.27 0.46
C SER A 121 -9.99 -19.01 1.64
N LYS A 122 -11.02 -18.44 2.28
CA LYS A 122 -11.74 -19.08 3.39
C LYS A 122 -12.55 -20.29 2.91
N ILE A 123 -13.26 -20.18 1.80
CA ILE A 123 -14.01 -21.29 1.21
C ILE A 123 -13.04 -22.41 0.81
N GLN A 124 -11.92 -22.09 0.17
CA GLN A 124 -10.88 -23.09 -0.17
C GLN A 124 -10.25 -23.74 1.08
N THR A 125 -10.12 -22.99 2.18
CA THR A 125 -9.65 -23.53 3.46
C THR A 125 -10.67 -24.51 4.03
N MET A 126 -11.97 -24.20 3.96
CA MET A 126 -13.04 -25.11 4.39
C MET A 126 -13.07 -26.38 3.55
N ARG A 127 -12.85 -26.28 2.24
CA ARG A 127 -12.76 -27.45 1.35
C ARG A 127 -11.59 -28.38 1.69
N LYS A 128 -10.48 -27.83 2.15
CA LYS A 128 -9.27 -28.60 2.53
C LYS A 128 -9.36 -29.18 3.94
N ASP A 129 -10.35 -28.77 4.71
CA ASP A 129 -10.52 -29.27 6.07
C ASP A 129 -10.93 -30.76 6.03
N LYS A 130 -10.24 -31.57 6.83
CA LYS A 130 -10.53 -33.04 6.88
C LYS A 130 -11.93 -33.35 7.39
N GLU A 131 -12.50 -32.48 8.21
CA GLU A 131 -13.84 -32.61 8.75
C GLU A 131 -14.91 -32.40 7.67
N ALA A 132 -14.61 -31.62 6.64
CA ALA A 132 -15.51 -31.36 5.52
C ALA A 132 -15.55 -32.54 4.52
N GLY A 133 -14.46 -33.29 4.40
CA GLY A 133 -14.40 -34.54 3.62
C GLY A 133 -14.50 -34.37 2.11
N PHE A 134 -14.07 -33.22 1.56
CA PHE A 134 -14.11 -32.94 0.12
C PHE A 134 -12.87 -33.45 -0.61
N GLU A 135 -13.06 -33.87 -1.85
CA GLU A 135 -12.01 -34.10 -2.84
C GLU A 135 -11.73 -32.79 -3.63
N VAL A 136 -10.56 -32.70 -4.25
CA VAL A 136 -10.16 -31.49 -4.99
C VAL A 136 -11.12 -31.15 -6.14
N THR A 137 -11.70 -32.20 -6.77
CA THR A 137 -12.57 -32.07 -7.93
C THR A 137 -14.06 -31.99 -7.58
N ASP A 138 -14.40 -32.08 -6.30
CA ASP A 138 -15.79 -32.00 -5.87
C ASP A 138 -16.38 -30.63 -6.13
N HIS A 139 -17.60 -30.62 -6.67
CA HIS A 139 -18.42 -29.42 -6.73
C HIS A 139 -19.14 -29.21 -5.40
N ILE A 140 -19.33 -27.93 -5.04
CA ILE A 140 -19.94 -27.56 -3.77
C ILE A 140 -21.09 -26.57 -3.94
N ALA A 141 -22.00 -26.56 -2.97
CA ALA A 141 -22.88 -25.45 -2.70
C ALA A 141 -22.30 -24.62 -1.55
N VAL A 142 -22.32 -23.33 -1.69
CA VAL A 142 -21.91 -22.37 -0.63
C VAL A 142 -23.16 -21.68 -0.12
N SER A 143 -23.35 -21.67 1.20
CA SER A 143 -24.34 -20.83 1.85
C SER A 143 -23.66 -19.90 2.86
N PHE A 144 -24.22 -18.72 3.06
CA PHE A 144 -23.60 -17.73 3.93
C PHE A 144 -24.63 -16.90 4.70
N LYS A 145 -24.16 -16.36 5.84
CA LYS A 145 -24.82 -15.28 6.59
C LYS A 145 -23.82 -14.18 6.84
N ALA A 146 -24.17 -12.96 6.46
CA ALA A 146 -23.32 -11.79 6.59
C ALA A 146 -24.16 -10.53 6.69
N ASP A 147 -23.51 -9.37 6.79
CA ASP A 147 -24.15 -8.07 6.69
C ASP A 147 -24.43 -7.67 5.22
N GLU A 148 -25.16 -6.56 5.03
CA GLU A 148 -25.54 -6.06 3.69
C GLU A 148 -24.31 -5.78 2.81
N LYS A 149 -23.20 -5.32 3.39
CA LYS A 149 -21.98 -5.00 2.65
C LYS A 149 -21.35 -6.26 2.05
N VAL A 150 -21.25 -7.30 2.83
CA VAL A 150 -20.68 -8.59 2.38
C VAL A 150 -21.65 -9.29 1.43
N THR A 151 -22.95 -9.22 1.68
CA THR A 151 -23.98 -9.73 0.77
C THR A 151 -23.86 -9.09 -0.61
N ALA A 152 -23.72 -7.76 -0.68
CA ALA A 152 -23.50 -7.03 -1.95
C ALA A 152 -22.23 -7.48 -2.68
N ILE A 153 -21.16 -7.82 -1.97
CA ILE A 153 -19.93 -8.36 -2.55
C ILE A 153 -20.18 -9.75 -3.14
N PHE A 154 -20.86 -10.63 -2.42
CA PHE A 154 -21.22 -11.95 -2.94
C PHE A 154 -22.08 -11.86 -4.19
N GLU A 155 -23.05 -10.96 -4.23
CA GLU A 155 -23.90 -10.75 -5.40
C GLU A 155 -23.09 -10.26 -6.60
N LYS A 156 -22.27 -9.23 -6.40
CA LYS A 156 -21.48 -8.61 -7.45
C LYS A 156 -20.43 -9.54 -8.06
N TYR A 157 -19.78 -10.37 -7.23
CA TYR A 157 -18.69 -11.24 -7.64
C TYR A 157 -19.04 -12.74 -7.62
N SER A 158 -20.33 -13.06 -7.65
CA SER A 158 -20.84 -14.42 -7.55
C SER A 158 -20.19 -15.40 -8.54
N GLU A 159 -20.09 -15.02 -9.81
CA GLU A 159 -19.57 -15.90 -10.86
C GLU A 159 -18.05 -16.11 -10.72
N GLU A 160 -17.31 -15.09 -10.31
CA GLU A 160 -15.88 -15.20 -10.02
C GLU A 160 -15.64 -16.15 -8.86
N ILE A 161 -16.35 -15.95 -7.74
CA ILE A 161 -16.21 -16.80 -6.55
C ILE A 161 -16.58 -18.26 -6.90
N LYS A 162 -17.70 -18.50 -7.60
CA LYS A 162 -18.12 -19.84 -8.04
C LYS A 162 -17.02 -20.54 -8.85
N SER A 163 -16.48 -19.85 -9.83
CA SER A 163 -15.43 -20.39 -10.70
C SER A 163 -14.19 -20.81 -9.92
N GLU A 164 -13.74 -19.95 -8.98
CA GLU A 164 -12.52 -20.17 -8.21
C GLU A 164 -12.63 -21.27 -7.16
N VAL A 165 -13.84 -21.50 -6.64
CA VAL A 165 -14.06 -22.49 -5.57
C VAL A 165 -14.79 -23.76 -6.05
N LEU A 166 -15.07 -23.89 -7.35
CA LEU A 166 -15.89 -24.97 -7.93
C LEU A 166 -17.28 -25.07 -7.26
N ALA A 167 -17.93 -23.92 -7.08
CA ALA A 167 -19.27 -23.88 -6.52
C ALA A 167 -20.33 -23.78 -7.63
N ASP A 168 -21.32 -24.67 -7.58
CA ASP A 168 -22.47 -24.61 -8.47
C ASP A 168 -23.48 -23.55 -8.02
N LYS A 169 -23.51 -23.28 -6.72
CA LYS A 169 -24.49 -22.37 -6.12
C LYS A 169 -23.89 -21.61 -4.94
N ILE A 170 -24.25 -20.30 -4.84
CA ILE A 170 -24.02 -19.48 -3.66
C ILE A 170 -25.37 -18.90 -3.21
N THR A 171 -25.71 -19.04 -1.95
CA THR A 171 -27.01 -18.59 -1.40
C THR A 171 -26.84 -17.91 -0.04
N GLU A 172 -27.53 -16.83 0.16
CA GLU A 172 -27.68 -16.22 1.47
C GLU A 172 -28.80 -16.91 2.27
N GLY A 173 -28.62 -17.09 3.57
CA GLY A 173 -29.67 -17.52 4.48
C GLY A 173 -29.39 -18.81 5.22
N GLU A 174 -30.16 -19.87 4.93
CA GLU A 174 -30.02 -21.14 5.64
C GLU A 174 -28.69 -21.80 5.33
N LEU A 175 -27.91 -22.12 6.38
CA LEU A 175 -26.61 -22.75 6.25
C LEU A 175 -26.74 -24.25 6.17
N SER A 176 -26.05 -24.89 5.24
CA SER A 176 -26.07 -26.34 5.02
C SER A 176 -24.66 -26.89 4.83
N GLY A 177 -24.36 -28.01 5.49
CA GLY A 177 -23.08 -28.70 5.40
C GLY A 177 -22.09 -28.29 6.47
N TYR A 178 -20.79 -28.23 6.11
CA TYR A 178 -19.71 -27.85 7.02
C TYR A 178 -19.68 -26.35 7.21
N GLU A 179 -19.93 -25.88 8.44
CA GLU A 179 -20.11 -24.47 8.80
C GLU A 179 -18.91 -23.92 9.57
N LYS A 180 -18.54 -22.67 9.27
CA LYS A 180 -17.49 -21.96 10.01
C LYS A 180 -17.69 -20.45 9.99
N GLU A 181 -17.47 -19.82 11.15
CA GLU A 181 -17.48 -18.35 11.29
C GLU A 181 -16.07 -17.78 11.02
N TRP A 182 -16.03 -16.69 10.27
CA TRP A 182 -14.82 -15.97 9.91
C TRP A 182 -14.95 -14.48 10.22
N SER A 183 -13.83 -13.83 10.49
CA SER A 183 -13.71 -12.37 10.48
C SER A 183 -12.85 -11.98 9.28
N ILE A 184 -13.43 -11.28 8.32
CA ILE A 184 -12.79 -10.86 7.07
C ILE A 184 -12.82 -9.33 7.04
N ASN A 185 -11.65 -8.70 7.08
CA ASN A 185 -11.51 -7.23 7.09
C ASN A 185 -12.38 -6.53 8.15
N GLY A 186 -12.58 -7.19 9.30
CA GLY A 186 -13.39 -6.68 10.41
C GLY A 186 -14.88 -7.02 10.34
N GLU A 187 -15.37 -7.54 9.21
CA GLU A 187 -16.75 -8.01 9.06
C GLU A 187 -16.87 -9.47 9.48
N LYS A 188 -18.00 -9.85 10.09
CA LYS A 188 -18.31 -11.22 10.45
C LYS A 188 -19.06 -11.90 9.33
N VAL A 189 -18.58 -13.07 8.95
CA VAL A 189 -19.19 -13.90 7.90
C VAL A 189 -19.25 -15.33 8.38
N THR A 190 -20.43 -15.93 8.35
CA THR A 190 -20.58 -17.37 8.54
C THR A 190 -20.75 -18.03 7.18
N LEU A 191 -19.85 -18.94 6.86
CA LEU A 191 -19.85 -19.72 5.62
C LEU A 191 -20.20 -21.16 5.93
N ALA A 192 -20.94 -21.78 5.04
CA ALA A 192 -21.14 -23.23 5.04
C ALA A 192 -20.92 -23.79 3.64
N VAL A 193 -20.33 -24.98 3.55
CA VAL A 193 -20.03 -25.69 2.31
C VAL A 193 -20.61 -27.09 2.35
N GLU A 194 -21.27 -27.48 1.27
CA GLU A 194 -21.91 -28.77 1.13
C GLU A 194 -21.53 -29.40 -0.22
N LYS A 195 -21.27 -30.70 -0.26
CA LYS A 195 -20.97 -31.43 -1.49
C LYS A 195 -22.23 -31.57 -2.35
N GLN A 196 -22.08 -31.30 -3.66
CA GLN A 196 -23.14 -31.50 -4.65
C GLN A 196 -23.01 -32.83 -5.37
#